data_15d4912e22066478a098c15a6807e98c
#
_entry.id   15d4912e22066478a098c15a6807e98c
#
_cell.length_a   1.000
_cell.length_b   1.000
_cell.length_c   1.000
_cell.angle_alpha   90.00
_cell.angle_beta   90.00
_cell.angle_gamma   90.00
#
_symmetry.space_group_name_H-M   'P 1'
#
loop_
_entity.id
_entity.type
_entity.pdbx_description
1 polymer ?
#
loop_
_entity_poly.entity_id
_entity_poly.type
_entity_poly.pdbx_seq_one_letter_code
_entity_poly.pdbx_strand_id
1 'polypeptide(L)'
;YKLIPDFGGFLVKANSEGLPGPQDFGRTHADGANMLAEALKPHKGIVMWRAFVYNPGDQDRAKQAYQEFMPLDGQFHDNVIVQVKNGPIDFQPREPFSPLFGAMKKTPVMPEFQITQEYLGFSNHLVYLAPMWKECLESDTYQKGKGSTVARVTDGSVYPHALTAMAGVANIGDEDNWCGHPFAQSNWYAFGRLAWNHELSSEQ
;
A
#
# COMPACT_ATOMS: atom_id res chain seq x y z
N TYR A 1 -16.32 -13.45 13.80
CA TYR A 1 -16.67 -14.56 12.89
C TYR A 1 -18.05 -15.21 13.18
N LYS A 2 -18.60 -15.14 14.38
CA LYS A 2 -19.98 -15.60 14.62
C LYS A 2 -21.02 -14.77 13.86
N LEU A 3 -20.79 -13.46 13.72
CA LEU A 3 -21.68 -12.53 13.04
C LEU A 3 -21.34 -12.34 11.57
N ILE A 4 -20.05 -12.42 11.22
CA ILE A 4 -19.52 -12.23 9.87
C ILE A 4 -18.54 -13.38 9.59
N PRO A 5 -19.05 -14.54 9.14
CA PRO A 5 -18.22 -15.75 8.98
C PRO A 5 -17.09 -15.63 7.96
N ASP A 6 -17.29 -14.80 6.96
CA ASP A 6 -16.38 -14.52 5.84
C ASP A 6 -15.57 -13.23 6.01
N PHE A 7 -15.45 -12.72 7.24
CA PHE A 7 -14.64 -11.54 7.52
C PHE A 7 -13.18 -11.77 7.13
N GLY A 8 -12.68 -10.96 6.17
CA GLY A 8 -11.39 -11.18 5.53
C GLY A 8 -10.17 -10.77 6.34
N GLY A 9 -10.29 -9.83 7.26
CA GLY A 9 -9.15 -9.36 8.05
C GLY A 9 -9.17 -7.87 8.37
N PHE A 10 -8.00 -7.34 8.75
CA PHE A 10 -7.86 -5.95 9.19
C PHE A 10 -6.88 -5.17 8.32
N LEU A 11 -7.24 -3.92 8.02
CA LEU A 11 -6.30 -2.88 7.60
C LEU A 11 -5.90 -2.05 8.83
N VAL A 12 -4.60 -1.93 9.07
CA VAL A 12 -4.07 -1.25 10.26
C VAL A 12 -3.11 -0.13 9.88
N LYS A 13 -3.32 1.04 10.48
CA LYS A 13 -2.38 2.15 10.52
C LYS A 13 -1.98 2.36 11.97
N ALA A 14 -0.70 2.36 12.28
CA ALA A 14 -0.17 2.48 13.63
C ALA A 14 1.04 3.42 13.67
N ASN A 15 1.29 4.03 14.83
CA ASN A 15 2.43 4.90 15.08
C ASN A 15 2.57 6.07 14.08
N SER A 16 1.48 6.74 13.80
CA SER A 16 1.44 7.81 12.80
C SER A 16 0.44 8.89 13.16
N GLU A 17 0.78 10.14 12.87
CA GLU A 17 -0.09 11.31 13.03
C GLU A 17 -0.67 11.47 14.45
N GLY A 18 0.16 11.21 15.47
CA GLY A 18 -0.25 11.30 16.88
C GLY A 18 -1.10 10.13 17.38
N LEU A 19 -1.31 9.12 16.55
CA LEU A 19 -1.98 7.89 16.97
C LEU A 19 -0.95 6.91 17.56
N PRO A 20 -1.32 6.14 18.61
CA PRO A 20 -0.41 5.19 19.23
C PRO A 20 -0.08 4.03 18.28
N GLY A 21 1.08 3.41 18.55
CA GLY A 21 1.55 2.22 17.86
C GLY A 21 2.21 1.24 18.82
N PRO A 22 2.66 0.10 18.31
CA PRO A 22 3.38 -0.89 19.11
C PRO A 22 4.61 -0.31 19.81
N GLN A 23 5.22 0.71 19.23
CA GLN A 23 6.43 1.38 19.74
C GLN A 23 6.21 2.03 21.11
N ASP A 24 5.01 2.55 21.37
CA ASP A 24 4.65 3.14 22.68
C ASP A 24 4.68 2.10 23.81
N PHE A 25 4.66 0.81 23.44
CA PHE A 25 4.71 -0.32 24.35
C PHE A 25 6.01 -1.13 24.23
N GLY A 26 7.06 -0.56 23.64
CA GLY A 26 8.35 -1.22 23.44
C GLY A 26 8.27 -2.41 22.47
N ARG A 27 7.36 -2.37 21.49
CA ARG A 27 7.14 -3.40 20.47
C ARG A 27 7.45 -2.85 19.09
N THR A 28 7.65 -3.75 18.14
CA THR A 28 7.85 -3.42 16.73
C THR A 28 6.54 -3.44 15.96
N HIS A 29 6.55 -2.90 14.74
CA HIS A 29 5.43 -3.08 13.81
C HIS A 29 5.13 -4.56 13.52
N ALA A 30 6.17 -5.40 13.45
CA ALA A 30 6.00 -6.83 13.25
C ALA A 30 5.31 -7.50 14.46
N ASP A 31 5.65 -7.11 15.69
CA ASP A 31 4.96 -7.62 16.88
C ASP A 31 3.46 -7.27 16.87
N GLY A 32 3.14 -6.02 16.52
CA GLY A 32 1.74 -5.59 16.45
C GLY A 32 0.95 -6.29 15.35
N ALA A 33 1.54 -6.40 14.16
CA ALA A 33 0.91 -7.10 13.04
C ALA A 33 0.72 -8.59 13.34
N ASN A 34 1.72 -9.25 13.90
CA ASN A 34 1.70 -10.68 14.20
C ASN A 34 0.69 -11.02 15.29
N MET A 35 0.49 -10.17 16.29
CA MET A 35 -0.55 -10.34 17.30
C MET A 35 -1.95 -10.46 16.66
N LEU A 36 -2.26 -9.58 15.71
CA LEU A 36 -3.53 -9.64 14.98
C LEU A 36 -3.58 -10.83 14.01
N ALA A 37 -2.46 -11.11 13.36
CA ALA A 37 -2.34 -12.21 12.42
C ALA A 37 -2.56 -13.58 13.08
N GLU A 38 -2.05 -13.78 14.30
CA GLU A 38 -2.31 -14.99 15.10
C GLU A 38 -3.79 -15.13 15.46
N ALA A 39 -4.43 -14.06 15.88
CA ALA A 39 -5.86 -14.06 16.18
C ALA A 39 -6.72 -14.40 14.96
N LEU A 40 -6.29 -13.99 13.76
CA LEU A 40 -7.01 -14.25 12.51
C LEU A 40 -6.69 -15.62 11.88
N LYS A 41 -5.57 -16.22 12.22
CA LYS A 41 -5.08 -17.47 11.61
C LYS A 41 -6.10 -18.62 11.60
N PRO A 42 -6.87 -18.91 12.68
CA PRO A 42 -7.90 -19.95 12.68
C PRO A 42 -9.02 -19.69 11.65
N HIS A 43 -9.17 -18.47 11.21
CA HIS A 43 -10.22 -18.01 10.31
C HIS A 43 -9.71 -17.72 8.89
N LYS A 44 -8.40 -17.97 8.62
CA LYS A 44 -7.73 -17.65 7.35
C LYS A 44 -7.78 -16.16 7.00
N GLY A 45 -7.95 -15.28 7.99
CA GLY A 45 -7.95 -13.84 7.80
C GLY A 45 -6.54 -13.30 7.65
N ILE A 46 -6.41 -12.16 6.99
CA ILE A 46 -5.16 -11.47 6.71
C ILE A 46 -5.06 -10.14 7.44
N VAL A 47 -3.83 -9.67 7.64
CA VAL A 47 -3.54 -8.33 8.14
C VAL A 47 -2.85 -7.54 7.05
N MET A 48 -3.43 -6.42 6.67
CA MET A 48 -2.82 -5.40 5.82
C MET A 48 -2.25 -4.33 6.74
N TRP A 49 -0.92 -4.31 6.89
CA TRP A 49 -0.25 -3.38 7.80
C TRP A 49 0.39 -2.25 7.03
N ARG A 50 -0.09 -1.01 7.23
CA ARG A 50 0.42 0.14 6.49
C ARG A 50 1.80 0.56 7.00
N ALA A 51 2.76 0.61 6.07
CA ALA A 51 4.08 1.20 6.27
C ALA A 51 4.03 2.71 6.05
N PHE A 52 3.15 3.39 6.77
CA PHE A 52 3.05 4.83 6.79
C PHE A 52 3.36 5.34 8.19
N VAL A 53 4.53 5.95 8.32
CA VAL A 53 4.99 6.54 9.57
C VAL A 53 5.12 8.04 9.37
N TYR A 54 4.39 8.78 10.18
CA TYR A 54 4.50 10.23 10.27
C TYR A 54 4.61 10.63 11.73
N ASN A 55 5.83 10.64 12.21
CA ASN A 55 6.19 11.22 13.51
C ASN A 55 7.01 12.48 13.26
N PRO A 56 6.56 13.67 13.70
CA PRO A 56 7.36 14.88 13.64
C PRO A 56 8.57 14.71 14.56
N GLY A 57 9.76 14.72 13.99
CA GLY A 57 11.04 14.57 14.68
C GLY A 57 12.17 15.03 13.77
N ASP A 58 13.41 14.88 14.23
CA ASP A 58 14.61 15.32 13.51
C ASP A 58 14.98 14.42 12.31
N GLN A 59 14.20 13.37 12.04
CA GLN A 59 14.46 12.44 10.94
C GLN A 59 13.87 12.92 9.63
N ASP A 60 14.58 12.64 8.54
CA ASP A 60 14.10 12.87 7.20
C ASP A 60 12.84 12.04 6.92
N ARG A 61 11.72 12.72 6.73
CA ARG A 61 10.40 12.13 6.53
C ARG A 61 10.36 11.09 5.40
N ALA A 62 11.12 11.33 4.33
CA ALA A 62 11.18 10.41 3.21
C ALA A 62 11.87 9.07 3.54
N LYS A 63 12.60 9.01 4.65
CA LYS A 63 13.32 7.81 5.08
C LYS A 63 12.62 7.04 6.19
N GLN A 64 11.67 7.65 6.90
CA GLN A 64 11.09 7.05 8.12
C GLN A 64 10.50 5.66 7.88
N ALA A 65 9.60 5.52 6.92
CA ALA A 65 8.98 4.23 6.63
C ALA A 65 10.03 3.16 6.24
N TYR A 66 11.01 3.53 5.43
CA TYR A 66 12.08 2.61 5.04
C TYR A 66 12.91 2.17 6.25
N GLN A 67 13.32 3.11 7.10
CA GLN A 67 14.16 2.82 8.27
C GLN A 67 13.45 1.96 9.32
N GLU A 68 12.13 2.11 9.47
CA GLU A 68 11.36 1.34 10.44
C GLU A 68 10.96 -0.04 9.90
N PHE A 69 10.67 -0.19 8.62
CA PHE A 69 10.14 -1.44 8.07
C PHE A 69 11.19 -2.36 7.47
N MET A 70 12.20 -1.84 6.79
CA MET A 70 13.21 -2.68 6.15
C MET A 70 13.93 -3.63 7.13
N PRO A 71 14.30 -3.21 8.36
CA PRO A 71 14.91 -4.11 9.34
C PRO A 71 13.99 -5.24 9.82
N LEU A 72 12.68 -5.13 9.59
CA LEU A 72 11.69 -6.11 10.00
C LEU A 72 11.39 -7.16 8.90
N ASP A 73 12.10 -7.10 7.76
CA ASP A 73 11.88 -8.03 6.67
C ASP A 73 12.06 -9.49 7.10
N GLY A 74 11.03 -10.30 6.90
CA GLY A 74 10.97 -11.70 7.32
C GLY A 74 10.58 -11.93 8.79
N GLN A 75 10.16 -10.89 9.52
CA GLN A 75 9.65 -11.01 10.88
C GLN A 75 8.12 -11.04 10.95
N PHE A 76 7.45 -10.74 9.85
CA PHE A 76 5.99 -10.79 9.75
C PHE A 76 5.50 -12.21 9.48
N HIS A 77 4.35 -12.58 10.03
CA HIS A 77 3.70 -13.87 9.76
C HIS A 77 3.19 -13.97 8.31
N ASP A 78 2.99 -15.19 7.84
CA ASP A 78 2.62 -15.49 6.44
C ASP A 78 1.28 -14.87 6.00
N ASN A 79 0.41 -14.56 6.95
CA ASN A 79 -0.87 -13.91 6.71
C ASN A 79 -0.84 -12.39 6.94
N VAL A 80 0.34 -11.79 6.94
CA VAL A 80 0.53 -10.34 6.95
C VAL A 80 1.04 -9.88 5.58
N ILE A 81 0.48 -8.80 5.04
CA ILE A 81 1.01 -8.07 3.90
C ILE A 81 1.27 -6.62 4.29
N VAL A 82 2.47 -6.12 3.99
CA VAL A 82 2.84 -4.72 4.27
C VAL A 82 2.35 -3.84 3.15
N GLN A 83 1.50 -2.87 3.47
CA GLN A 83 0.90 -1.94 2.52
C GLN A 83 1.73 -0.66 2.45
N VAL A 84 2.31 -0.38 1.29
CA VAL A 84 3.30 0.68 1.08
C VAL A 84 2.78 1.68 0.07
N LYS A 85 2.75 2.97 0.44
CA LYS A 85 2.41 4.04 -0.51
C LYS A 85 3.34 4.03 -1.72
N ASN A 86 2.83 4.44 -2.86
CA ASN A 86 3.59 4.46 -4.11
C ASN A 86 4.89 5.25 -4.02
N GLY A 87 4.91 6.33 -3.24
CA GLY A 87 6.10 7.16 -2.98
C GLY A 87 6.52 7.14 -1.50
N PRO A 88 7.70 7.70 -1.19
CA PRO A 88 8.27 7.65 0.15
C PRO A 88 7.60 8.59 1.17
N ILE A 89 6.81 9.58 0.73
CA ILE A 89 6.17 10.55 1.63
C ILE A 89 4.67 10.28 1.75
N ASP A 90 3.83 10.98 1.03
CA ASP A 90 2.38 10.93 1.23
C ASP A 90 1.61 11.23 -0.05
N PHE A 91 1.73 10.36 -1.04
CA PHE A 91 1.03 10.51 -2.32
C PHE A 91 1.32 11.84 -3.05
N GLN A 92 2.48 12.43 -2.81
CA GLN A 92 2.87 13.65 -3.51
C GLN A 92 2.98 13.37 -5.02
N PRO A 93 2.46 14.23 -5.88
CA PRO A 93 2.67 14.09 -7.32
C PRO A 93 4.15 14.05 -7.67
N ARG A 94 4.54 13.16 -8.58
CA ARG A 94 5.91 12.98 -9.07
C ARG A 94 6.93 12.54 -8.02
N GLU A 95 6.51 11.92 -6.93
CA GLU A 95 7.43 11.18 -6.08
C GLU A 95 8.08 10.02 -6.85
N PRO A 96 9.36 9.69 -6.56
CA PRO A 96 9.88 8.39 -6.96
C PRO A 96 9.10 7.27 -6.27
N PHE A 97 9.18 6.06 -6.79
CA PHE A 97 8.57 4.91 -6.09
C PHE A 97 9.21 4.70 -4.71
N SER A 98 8.45 4.13 -3.77
CA SER A 98 8.94 3.87 -2.42
C SER A 98 10.14 2.92 -2.42
N PRO A 99 11.22 3.23 -1.68
CA PRO A 99 12.40 2.36 -1.61
C PRO A 99 12.13 1.00 -0.92
N LEU A 100 10.98 0.81 -0.29
CA LEU A 100 10.58 -0.49 0.26
C LEU A 100 10.24 -1.51 -0.83
N PHE A 101 9.84 -1.06 -2.04
CA PHE A 101 9.57 -2.00 -3.13
C PHE A 101 10.83 -2.73 -3.56
N GLY A 102 10.82 -4.03 -3.37
CA GLY A 102 11.94 -4.91 -3.63
C GLY A 102 13.05 -4.91 -2.58
N ALA A 103 13.08 -3.99 -1.61
CA ALA A 103 13.98 -4.05 -0.47
C ALA A 103 13.52 -5.10 0.56
N MET A 104 12.23 -5.18 0.83
CA MET A 104 11.63 -6.26 1.62
C MET A 104 11.45 -7.49 0.72
N LYS A 105 12.26 -8.52 0.95
CA LYS A 105 12.35 -9.71 0.07
C LYS A 105 11.64 -10.93 0.63
N LYS A 106 11.44 -10.97 1.94
CA LYS A 106 10.86 -12.10 2.67
C LYS A 106 9.42 -11.85 3.10
N THR A 107 9.04 -10.60 3.21
CA THR A 107 7.70 -10.16 3.61
C THR A 107 6.92 -9.71 2.39
N PRO A 108 5.68 -10.15 2.20
CA PRO A 108 4.81 -9.65 1.14
C PRO A 108 4.61 -8.15 1.27
N VAL A 109 4.75 -7.43 0.17
CA VAL A 109 4.52 -5.99 0.07
C VAL A 109 3.51 -5.73 -1.03
N MET A 110 2.53 -4.85 -0.78
CA MET A 110 1.60 -4.39 -1.80
C MET A 110 1.70 -2.88 -1.98
N PRO A 111 1.62 -2.37 -3.23
CA PRO A 111 1.57 -0.93 -3.47
C PRO A 111 0.22 -0.36 -3.06
N GLU A 112 0.25 0.84 -2.49
CA GLU A 112 -0.91 1.64 -2.13
C GLU A 112 -0.93 2.90 -2.99
N PHE A 113 -2.00 3.08 -3.77
CA PHE A 113 -2.20 4.26 -4.60
C PHE A 113 -3.35 5.11 -4.09
N GLN A 114 -3.24 6.41 -4.23
CA GLN A 114 -4.33 7.32 -3.90
C GLN A 114 -5.24 7.53 -5.12
N ILE A 115 -6.52 7.16 -4.98
CA ILE A 115 -7.58 7.47 -5.95
C ILE A 115 -8.15 8.86 -5.65
N THR A 116 -8.22 9.24 -4.38
CA THR A 116 -8.50 10.62 -3.97
C THR A 116 -7.42 11.55 -4.49
N GLN A 117 -7.81 12.70 -5.00
CA GLN A 117 -6.92 13.70 -5.58
C GLN A 117 -6.50 14.73 -4.53
N GLU A 118 -5.97 14.28 -3.39
CA GLU A 118 -5.69 15.13 -2.22
C GLU A 118 -4.73 16.29 -2.57
N TYR A 119 -3.65 16.00 -3.30
CA TYR A 119 -2.68 17.01 -3.72
C TYR A 119 -2.93 17.54 -5.14
N LEU A 120 -4.07 17.21 -5.73
CA LEU A 120 -4.50 17.59 -7.07
C LEU A 120 -5.89 18.25 -7.04
N GLY A 121 -6.14 19.06 -6.01
CA GLY A 121 -7.37 19.87 -5.87
C GLY A 121 -8.58 19.13 -5.31
N PHE A 122 -8.41 18.00 -4.63
CA PHE A 122 -9.50 17.25 -3.97
C PHE A 122 -10.70 16.99 -4.89
N SER A 123 -10.42 16.52 -6.11
CA SER A 123 -11.45 16.26 -7.14
C SER A 123 -12.14 17.52 -7.71
N ASN A 124 -11.59 18.71 -7.50
CA ASN A 124 -12.06 19.93 -8.15
C ASN A 124 -11.66 20.02 -9.63
N HIS A 125 -10.73 19.17 -10.06
CA HIS A 125 -10.27 19.09 -11.43
C HIS A 125 -10.49 17.71 -12.00
N LEU A 126 -10.63 17.63 -13.31
CA LEU A 126 -10.55 16.38 -14.03
C LEU A 126 -9.08 15.94 -14.11
N VAL A 127 -8.69 14.98 -13.32
CA VAL A 127 -7.36 14.37 -13.35
C VAL A 127 -7.49 12.88 -13.57
N TYR A 128 -6.88 12.36 -14.64
CA TYR A 128 -6.80 10.94 -14.91
C TYR A 128 -5.48 10.39 -14.37
N LEU A 129 -5.57 9.52 -13.37
CA LEU A 129 -4.43 9.08 -12.55
C LEU A 129 -3.74 7.82 -13.09
N ALA A 130 -4.37 7.08 -13.99
CA ALA A 130 -3.83 5.81 -14.50
C ALA A 130 -2.40 5.90 -15.05
N PRO A 131 -2.02 6.93 -15.84
CA PRO A 131 -0.64 7.05 -16.33
C PRO A 131 0.38 7.14 -15.21
N MET A 132 0.09 7.88 -14.14
CA MET A 132 0.98 8.01 -12.98
C MET A 132 1.14 6.69 -12.22
N TRP A 133 0.04 5.97 -12.02
CA TRP A 133 0.09 4.65 -11.38
C TRP A 133 0.85 3.62 -12.21
N LYS A 134 0.60 3.63 -13.53
CA LYS A 134 1.31 2.75 -14.46
C LYS A 134 2.80 3.04 -14.50
N GLU A 135 3.19 4.32 -14.55
CA GLU A 135 4.59 4.73 -14.47
C GLU A 135 5.28 4.18 -13.20
N CYS A 136 4.63 4.27 -12.05
CA CYS A 136 5.13 3.69 -10.81
C CYS A 136 5.27 2.16 -10.91
N LEU A 137 4.24 1.47 -11.37
CA LEU A 137 4.25 0.00 -11.49
C LEU A 137 5.32 -0.53 -12.44
N GLU A 138 5.61 0.22 -13.52
CA GLU A 138 6.61 -0.13 -14.54
C GLU A 138 8.02 0.33 -14.18
N SER A 139 8.19 1.18 -13.15
CA SER A 139 9.51 1.65 -12.70
C SER A 139 10.36 0.49 -12.23
N ASP A 140 11.59 0.40 -12.76
CA ASP A 140 12.53 -0.68 -12.41
C ASP A 140 13.21 -0.39 -11.08
N THR A 141 13.05 -1.29 -10.13
CA THR A 141 13.71 -1.21 -8.82
C THR A 141 15.16 -1.67 -8.86
N TYR A 142 15.56 -2.42 -9.88
CA TYR A 142 16.85 -3.09 -10.01
C TYR A 142 17.24 -4.03 -8.85
N GLN A 143 16.33 -4.32 -7.93
CA GLN A 143 16.63 -5.12 -6.72
C GLN A 143 17.03 -6.56 -7.02
N LYS A 144 16.63 -7.09 -8.16
CA LYS A 144 17.08 -8.41 -8.66
C LYS A 144 17.55 -8.32 -10.13
N GLY A 145 18.22 -7.21 -10.46
CA GLY A 145 18.65 -6.91 -11.82
C GLY A 145 17.60 -6.16 -12.65
N LYS A 146 17.94 -5.90 -13.91
CA LYS A 146 17.06 -5.20 -14.85
C LYS A 146 15.74 -5.97 -15.04
N GLY A 147 14.64 -5.22 -15.03
CA GLY A 147 13.29 -5.77 -15.19
C GLY A 147 12.62 -6.17 -13.87
N SER A 148 13.22 -5.85 -12.72
CA SER A 148 12.59 -5.99 -11.40
C SER A 148 11.69 -4.79 -11.12
N THR A 149 10.63 -4.61 -11.91
CA THR A 149 9.73 -3.47 -11.76
C THR A 149 8.96 -3.53 -10.44
N VAL A 150 8.38 -2.39 -10.02
CA VAL A 150 7.53 -2.33 -8.82
C VAL A 150 6.44 -3.40 -8.89
N ALA A 151 5.74 -3.52 -10.00
CA ALA A 151 4.73 -4.56 -10.19
C ALA A 151 5.33 -5.96 -9.94
N ARG A 152 6.44 -6.27 -10.57
CA ARG A 152 7.05 -7.63 -10.50
C ARG A 152 7.66 -7.97 -9.14
N VAL A 153 8.09 -7.00 -8.35
CA VAL A 153 8.57 -7.28 -6.98
C VAL A 153 7.43 -7.42 -5.98
N THR A 154 6.20 -7.08 -6.37
CA THR A 154 5.01 -7.14 -5.51
C THR A 154 3.95 -8.16 -5.95
N ASP A 155 4.01 -8.67 -7.18
CA ASP A 155 3.04 -9.63 -7.74
C ASP A 155 3.39 -11.11 -7.53
N GLY A 156 4.51 -11.39 -6.86
CA GLY A 156 4.99 -12.75 -6.62
C GLY A 156 5.93 -13.30 -7.71
N SER A 157 6.16 -12.60 -8.83
CA SER A 157 6.99 -13.10 -9.92
C SER A 157 8.50 -13.02 -9.63
N VAL A 158 8.95 -12.02 -8.88
CA VAL A 158 10.36 -11.86 -8.47
C VAL A 158 10.60 -12.49 -7.11
N TYR A 159 9.71 -12.28 -6.16
CA TYR A 159 9.73 -12.88 -4.83
C TYR A 159 8.45 -13.72 -4.66
N PRO A 160 8.55 -15.04 -4.45
CA PRO A 160 7.42 -15.96 -4.48
C PRO A 160 6.57 -15.85 -3.20
N HIS A 161 5.87 -14.77 -3.05
CA HIS A 161 4.92 -14.55 -1.94
C HIS A 161 3.53 -15.08 -2.29
N ALA A 162 2.87 -15.68 -1.29
CA ALA A 162 1.50 -16.18 -1.44
C ALA A 162 0.46 -15.04 -1.44
N LEU A 163 0.75 -13.95 -0.72
CA LEU A 163 -0.09 -12.77 -0.67
C LEU A 163 0.41 -11.72 -1.64
N THR A 164 -0.43 -11.35 -2.59
CA THR A 164 -0.19 -10.28 -3.55
C THR A 164 -1.44 -9.42 -3.67
N ALA A 165 -1.29 -8.10 -3.71
CA ALA A 165 -2.41 -7.18 -3.81
C ALA A 165 -1.97 -5.80 -4.28
N MET A 166 -2.94 -4.96 -4.59
CA MET A 166 -2.79 -3.52 -4.80
C MET A 166 -3.89 -2.81 -4.03
N ALA A 167 -3.54 -1.84 -3.20
CA ALA A 167 -4.48 -1.10 -2.39
C ALA A 167 -4.80 0.27 -3.02
N GLY A 168 -6.07 0.65 -3.02
CA GLY A 168 -6.54 1.97 -3.42
C GLY A 168 -7.08 2.75 -2.22
N VAL A 169 -6.60 3.97 -2.04
CA VAL A 169 -7.10 4.88 -1.00
C VAL A 169 -7.98 5.93 -1.65
N ALA A 170 -9.22 6.02 -1.20
CA ALA A 170 -10.17 6.98 -1.72
C ALA A 170 -11.04 7.54 -0.61
N ASN A 171 -11.31 8.84 -0.68
CA ASN A 171 -12.43 9.42 0.01
C ASN A 171 -13.67 9.16 -0.84
N ILE A 172 -14.72 8.66 -0.23
CA ILE A 172 -16.01 8.49 -0.88
C ILE A 172 -16.83 9.75 -0.69
N GLY A 173 -17.47 10.20 -1.78
CA GLY A 173 -18.52 11.22 -1.71
C GLY A 173 -19.75 10.69 -1.01
N ASP A 174 -20.67 11.57 -0.76
CA ASP A 174 -21.98 11.23 -0.26
C ASP A 174 -23.03 11.13 -1.38
N GLU A 175 -24.20 10.66 -1.04
CA GLU A 175 -25.41 10.66 -1.87
C GLU A 175 -25.22 10.23 -3.32
N ASP A 176 -25.36 11.16 -4.27
CA ASP A 176 -25.47 10.85 -5.69
C ASP A 176 -24.10 10.59 -6.35
N ASN A 177 -23.03 11.06 -5.75
CA ASN A 177 -21.69 10.94 -6.33
C ASN A 177 -20.63 10.44 -5.32
N TRP A 178 -20.69 9.18 -5.02
CA TRP A 178 -19.78 8.51 -4.10
C TRP A 178 -18.29 8.59 -4.51
N CYS A 179 -17.97 8.90 -5.76
CA CYS A 179 -16.59 9.04 -6.25
C CYS A 179 -16.03 10.46 -6.13
N GLY A 180 -16.79 11.44 -5.68
CA GLY A 180 -16.38 12.84 -5.56
C GLY A 180 -16.83 13.74 -6.72
N HIS A 181 -16.72 13.31 -7.98
CA HIS A 181 -17.28 14.03 -9.15
C HIS A 181 -17.60 13.06 -10.30
N PRO A 182 -18.42 13.48 -11.31
CA PRO A 182 -18.94 12.56 -12.34
C PRO A 182 -17.87 11.77 -13.11
N PHE A 183 -16.69 12.33 -13.29
CA PHE A 183 -15.58 11.67 -14.02
C PHE A 183 -14.61 10.90 -13.10
N ALA A 184 -14.74 10.99 -11.79
CA ALA A 184 -13.86 10.27 -10.85
C ALA A 184 -13.97 8.75 -10.99
N GLN A 185 -15.11 8.25 -11.46
CA GLN A 185 -15.35 6.84 -11.77
C GLN A 185 -14.32 6.26 -12.73
N SER A 186 -13.78 7.05 -13.66
CA SER A 186 -12.71 6.63 -14.57
C SER A 186 -11.44 6.22 -13.82
N ASN A 187 -11.08 6.93 -12.75
CA ASN A 187 -9.95 6.58 -11.91
C ASN A 187 -10.18 5.28 -11.12
N TRP A 188 -11.39 5.07 -10.61
CA TRP A 188 -11.74 3.80 -9.95
C TRP A 188 -11.70 2.62 -10.91
N TYR A 189 -12.24 2.80 -12.11
CA TYR A 189 -12.19 1.77 -13.15
C TYR A 189 -10.73 1.46 -13.52
N ALA A 190 -9.95 2.49 -13.80
CA ALA A 190 -8.54 2.33 -14.17
C ALA A 190 -7.72 1.67 -13.05
N PHE A 191 -7.96 2.02 -11.79
CA PHE A 191 -7.34 1.36 -10.64
C PHE A 191 -7.64 -0.14 -10.64
N GLY A 192 -8.90 -0.53 -10.74
CA GLY A 192 -9.29 -1.94 -10.77
C GLY A 192 -8.69 -2.70 -11.94
N ARG A 193 -8.62 -2.06 -13.11
CA ARG A 193 -8.01 -2.66 -14.31
C ARG A 193 -6.51 -2.88 -14.14
N LEU A 194 -5.77 -1.89 -13.64
CA LEU A 194 -4.33 -1.98 -13.39
C LEU A 194 -3.99 -2.95 -12.25
N ALA A 195 -4.83 -3.03 -11.21
CA ALA A 195 -4.66 -4.00 -10.14
C ALA A 195 -4.80 -5.44 -10.65
N TRP A 196 -5.64 -5.65 -11.65
CA TRP A 196 -5.82 -6.95 -12.28
C TRP A 196 -4.72 -7.28 -13.30
N ASN A 197 -4.35 -6.29 -14.11
CA ASN A 197 -3.32 -6.43 -15.13
C ASN A 197 -2.60 -5.10 -15.35
N HIS A 198 -1.39 -4.96 -14.83
CA HIS A 198 -0.59 -3.75 -14.95
C HIS A 198 -0.03 -3.51 -16.37
N GLU A 199 -0.06 -4.53 -17.24
CA GLU A 199 0.45 -4.45 -18.61
C GLU A 199 -0.55 -3.83 -19.62
N LEU A 200 -1.77 -3.51 -19.17
CA LEU A 200 -2.78 -2.89 -20.03
C LEU A 200 -2.24 -1.64 -20.71
N SER A 201 -2.53 -1.48 -21.99
CA SER A 201 -2.22 -0.26 -22.74
C SER A 201 -3.22 0.85 -22.42
N SER A 202 -2.87 2.07 -22.81
CA SER A 202 -3.76 3.23 -22.66
C SER A 202 -5.05 3.15 -23.51
N GLU A 203 -5.10 2.23 -24.47
CA GLU A 203 -6.27 2.00 -25.32
C GLU A 203 -7.26 0.97 -24.73
N GLN A 204 -6.83 0.23 -23.74
CA GLN A 204 -7.61 -0.82 -23.05
C GLN A 204 -8.21 -0.32 -21.74
#